data_196b75ff8a940c14f966e63490eda0b3
#
_entry.id   196b75ff8a940c14f966e63490eda0b3
#
_cell.length_a   1.000
_cell.length_b   1.000
_cell.length_c   1.000
_cell.angle_alpha   90.00
_cell.angle_beta   90.00
_cell.angle_gamma   90.00
#
_symmetry.space_group_name_H-M   'P 1'
#
loop_
_entity.id
_entity.type
_entity.pdbx_description
1 polymer ?
#
loop_
_entity_poly.entity_id
_entity_poly.type
_entity_poly.pdbx_seq_one_letter_code
_entity_poly.pdbx_strand_id
1 'polypeptide(L)'
;RAGGGDGIIDENMHDVAYLRGRVGPEVVAAMAVIGREVKRESGLVVGVQILAGANVEAVAVAHAAGLDFARAEGYAFAHIADEGWIESSAAELLRYRRQIGAGRVQVWADVKKKHSSHAVTTDISLGETAEAVEFMRGDAVVVTGSVTGRPPRVEDVREVKAHCRLTVALGSGIDADNLADFYPDADAFIIGSHLKKDGH
;
A
#
# COMPACT_ATOMS: atom_id res chain seq x y z
N ARG A 1 0.56 -21.08 1.24
CA ARG A 1 1.16 -21.90 0.15
C ARG A 1 0.11 -22.76 -0.57
N ALA A 2 -0.82 -23.37 0.14
CA ALA A 2 -1.86 -24.19 -0.49
C ALA A 2 -2.84 -23.37 -1.38
N GLY A 3 -3.00 -22.08 -1.12
CA GLY A 3 -3.86 -21.17 -1.88
C GLY A 3 -3.22 -20.52 -3.11
N GLY A 4 -1.94 -20.83 -3.42
CA GLY A 4 -1.25 -20.30 -4.61
C GLY A 4 -0.82 -18.84 -4.54
N GLY A 5 -0.91 -18.18 -3.38
CA GLY A 5 -0.43 -16.80 -3.23
C GLY A 5 1.09 -16.71 -3.21
N ASP A 6 1.65 -15.67 -3.84
CA ASP A 6 3.09 -15.41 -3.95
C ASP A 6 3.62 -14.55 -2.80
N GLY A 7 2.73 -13.84 -2.09
CA GLY A 7 3.08 -12.95 -0.99
C GLY A 7 1.93 -12.74 -0.02
N ILE A 8 2.25 -12.03 1.07
CA ILE A 8 1.32 -11.67 2.14
C ILE A 8 1.53 -10.19 2.46
N ILE A 9 0.47 -9.47 2.81
CA ILE A 9 0.57 -8.14 3.41
C ILE A 9 -0.14 -8.15 4.76
N ASP A 10 0.56 -7.70 5.81
CA ASP A 10 0.02 -7.51 7.15
C ASP A 10 -0.50 -6.08 7.31
N GLU A 11 -1.73 -5.92 7.78
CA GLU A 11 -2.36 -4.62 8.00
C GLU A 11 -3.06 -4.60 9.37
N ASN A 12 -2.92 -3.53 10.15
CA ASN A 12 -3.61 -3.35 11.43
C ASN A 12 -5.08 -2.95 11.27
N MET A 13 -5.82 -3.63 10.40
CA MET A 13 -7.20 -3.27 9.99
C MET A 13 -8.21 -3.20 11.14
N HIS A 14 -7.99 -3.91 12.23
CA HIS A 14 -8.91 -3.94 13.37
C HIS A 14 -8.62 -2.86 14.42
N ASP A 15 -7.62 -2.02 14.19
CA ASP A 15 -7.21 -0.93 15.08
C ASP A 15 -8.02 0.37 14.81
N VAL A 16 -9.32 0.20 14.59
CA VAL A 16 -10.27 1.30 14.30
C VAL A 16 -10.63 2.00 15.61
N ALA A 17 -10.63 3.33 15.67
CA ALA A 17 -10.39 4.33 14.65
C ALA A 17 -8.88 4.63 14.52
N TYR A 18 -8.43 4.75 13.28
CA TYR A 18 -7.00 4.89 13.02
C TYR A 18 -6.44 6.25 13.42
N LEU A 19 -5.20 6.24 13.92
CA LEU A 19 -4.43 7.45 14.16
C LEU A 19 -3.84 7.98 12.84
N ARG A 20 -3.86 9.30 12.69
CA ARG A 20 -3.34 9.95 11.50
C ARG A 20 -1.80 9.99 11.48
N GLY A 21 -1.18 9.28 10.57
CA GLY A 21 0.23 9.41 10.20
C GLY A 21 1.25 8.88 11.20
N ARG A 22 0.86 8.55 12.42
CA ARG A 22 1.73 7.96 13.45
C ARG A 22 0.94 7.05 14.37
N VAL A 23 1.61 6.03 14.89
CA VAL A 23 1.05 5.11 15.88
C VAL A 23 1.98 5.01 17.09
N GLY A 24 1.48 4.49 18.20
CA GLY A 24 2.26 4.25 19.40
C GLY A 24 3.25 3.09 19.25
N PRO A 25 4.24 3.00 20.17
CA PRO A 25 5.23 1.93 20.14
C PRO A 25 4.63 0.53 20.30
N GLU A 26 3.47 0.41 20.93
CA GLU A 26 2.74 -0.85 21.09
C GLU A 26 2.29 -1.43 19.75
N VAL A 27 1.80 -0.59 18.83
CA VAL A 27 1.41 -1.02 17.48
C VAL A 27 2.64 -1.46 16.68
N VAL A 28 3.72 -0.65 16.73
CA VAL A 28 4.99 -0.97 16.07
C VAL A 28 5.55 -2.31 16.56
N ALA A 29 5.56 -2.52 17.88
CA ALA A 29 6.07 -3.75 18.49
C ALA A 29 5.22 -4.97 18.09
N ALA A 30 3.89 -4.86 18.16
CA ALA A 30 2.98 -5.93 17.77
C ALA A 30 3.12 -6.30 16.29
N MET A 31 3.11 -5.31 15.40
CA MET A 31 3.25 -5.51 13.96
C MET A 31 4.63 -6.10 13.59
N ALA A 32 5.69 -5.72 14.30
CA ALA A 32 7.02 -6.30 14.06
C ALA A 32 7.09 -7.78 14.47
N VAL A 33 6.49 -8.15 15.60
CA VAL A 33 6.45 -9.56 16.06
C VAL A 33 5.62 -10.40 15.10
N ILE A 34 4.41 -9.96 14.76
CA ILE A 34 3.50 -10.68 13.86
C ILE A 34 4.14 -10.82 12.47
N GLY A 35 4.62 -9.72 11.89
CA GLY A 35 5.22 -9.73 10.55
C GLY A 35 6.43 -10.67 10.47
N ARG A 36 7.28 -10.69 11.51
CA ARG A 36 8.41 -11.63 11.59
C ARG A 36 7.97 -13.09 11.61
N GLU A 37 6.95 -13.43 12.39
CA GLU A 37 6.42 -14.78 12.44
C GLU A 37 5.76 -15.18 11.11
N VAL A 38 4.96 -14.29 10.51
CA VAL A 38 4.37 -14.51 9.18
C VAL A 38 5.47 -14.75 8.13
N LYS A 39 6.52 -13.94 8.14
CA LYS A 39 7.68 -14.12 7.23
C LYS A 39 8.37 -15.46 7.44
N ARG A 40 8.62 -15.83 8.69
CA ARG A 40 9.29 -17.09 9.04
C ARG A 40 8.47 -18.32 8.63
N GLU A 41 7.19 -18.32 8.95
CA GLU A 41 6.31 -19.48 8.71
C GLU A 41 5.94 -19.63 7.22
N SER A 42 5.68 -18.52 6.53
CA SER A 42 5.30 -18.55 5.12
C SER A 42 6.49 -18.80 4.19
N GLY A 43 7.62 -18.15 4.46
CA GLY A 43 8.78 -18.08 3.57
C GLY A 43 8.48 -17.36 2.25
N LEU A 44 7.37 -16.58 2.20
CA LEU A 44 6.93 -15.82 1.04
C LEU A 44 7.47 -14.39 1.10
N VAL A 45 7.20 -13.61 0.05
CA VAL A 45 7.29 -12.15 0.11
C VAL A 45 6.27 -11.62 1.10
N VAL A 46 6.71 -10.76 2.04
CA VAL A 46 5.80 -10.19 3.05
C VAL A 46 5.96 -8.68 3.08
N GLY A 47 4.85 -7.98 2.99
CA GLY A 47 4.76 -6.54 3.18
C GLY A 47 4.01 -6.17 4.45
N VAL A 48 4.05 -4.90 4.80
CA VAL A 48 3.29 -4.34 5.92
C VAL A 48 2.69 -2.99 5.55
N GLN A 49 1.48 -2.73 6.04
CA GLN A 49 0.87 -1.41 6.06
C GLN A 49 0.44 -1.08 7.48
N ILE A 50 0.70 0.14 7.94
CA ILE A 50 0.23 0.63 9.24
C ILE A 50 -0.70 1.81 9.01
N LEU A 51 -1.95 1.61 9.33
CA LEU A 51 -3.05 2.54 9.11
C LEU A 51 -3.12 3.58 10.25
N ALA A 52 -3.44 4.84 9.88
CA ALA A 52 -3.52 5.33 8.51
C ALA A 52 -2.31 6.22 8.21
N GLY A 53 -1.53 5.82 7.20
CA GLY A 53 -0.38 6.61 6.75
C GLY A 53 0.82 6.65 7.71
N ALA A 54 0.93 5.72 8.68
CA ALA A 54 2.09 5.59 9.56
C ALA A 54 3.28 4.92 8.81
N ASN A 55 3.70 5.59 7.73
CA ASN A 55 4.62 5.04 6.73
C ASN A 55 6.04 4.85 7.28
N VAL A 56 6.49 5.74 8.16
CA VAL A 56 7.80 5.67 8.83
C VAL A 56 7.84 4.44 9.73
N GLU A 57 6.79 4.23 10.50
CA GLU A 57 6.63 3.07 11.38
C GLU A 57 6.54 1.77 10.57
N ALA A 58 5.84 1.78 9.43
CA ALA A 58 5.77 0.62 8.54
C ALA A 58 7.15 0.23 7.98
N VAL A 59 7.97 1.19 7.56
CA VAL A 59 9.35 0.93 7.12
C VAL A 59 10.23 0.43 8.28
N ALA A 60 10.05 0.97 9.49
CA ALA A 60 10.77 0.50 10.68
C ALA A 60 10.42 -0.97 11.00
N VAL A 61 9.13 -1.30 10.99
CA VAL A 61 8.62 -2.67 11.19
C VAL A 61 9.17 -3.60 10.10
N ALA A 62 9.05 -3.21 8.83
CA ALA A 62 9.54 -4.02 7.72
C ALA A 62 11.04 -4.32 7.85
N HIS A 63 11.84 -3.31 8.22
CA HIS A 63 13.27 -3.47 8.43
C HIS A 63 13.60 -4.41 9.58
N ALA A 64 12.98 -4.18 10.75
CA ALA A 64 13.24 -4.95 11.97
C ALA A 64 12.77 -6.41 11.86
N ALA A 65 11.61 -6.63 11.25
CA ALA A 65 11.01 -7.95 11.09
C ALA A 65 11.56 -8.76 9.89
N GLY A 66 12.34 -8.13 9.01
CA GLY A 66 12.87 -8.77 7.83
C GLY A 66 11.87 -8.89 6.68
N LEU A 67 10.89 -7.99 6.61
CA LEU A 67 9.89 -7.94 5.55
C LEU A 67 10.45 -7.29 4.28
N ASP A 68 9.75 -7.44 3.18
CA ASP A 68 10.23 -7.07 1.85
C ASP A 68 9.78 -5.68 1.41
N PHE A 69 8.57 -5.25 1.81
CA PHE A 69 8.04 -3.94 1.43
C PHE A 69 7.14 -3.32 2.51
N ALA A 70 6.99 -2.01 2.43
CA ALA A 70 5.98 -1.25 3.16
C ALA A 70 5.02 -0.60 2.15
N ARG A 71 3.70 -0.74 2.36
CA ARG A 71 2.69 -0.02 1.61
C ARG A 71 2.46 1.33 2.28
N ALA A 72 2.55 2.40 1.49
CA ALA A 72 2.52 3.78 1.96
C ALA A 72 1.31 4.54 1.43
N GLU A 73 0.49 5.08 2.33
CA GLU A 73 -0.57 6.04 2.01
C GLU A 73 0.00 7.46 2.03
N GLY A 74 -0.55 8.37 1.20
CA GLY A 74 -0.09 9.75 1.19
C GLY A 74 1.40 9.88 0.90
N TYR A 75 1.89 9.15 -0.12
CA TYR A 75 3.29 9.21 -0.53
C TYR A 75 3.60 10.48 -1.33
N ALA A 76 2.79 10.74 -2.36
CA ALA A 76 2.85 11.95 -3.18
C ALA A 76 1.52 12.71 -3.07
N PHE A 77 1.59 14.02 -3.11
CA PHE A 77 0.46 14.95 -2.94
C PHE A 77 -0.24 14.83 -1.56
N ALA A 78 -1.15 15.75 -1.32
CA ALA A 78 -2.00 15.76 -0.15
C ALA A 78 -3.44 15.35 -0.50
N HIS A 79 -4.17 14.83 0.47
CA HIS A 79 -5.60 14.54 0.35
C HIS A 79 -6.28 14.61 1.72
N ILE A 80 -7.61 14.57 1.75
CA ILE A 80 -8.39 14.48 2.99
C ILE A 80 -8.92 13.06 3.10
N ALA A 81 -8.49 12.34 4.13
CA ALA A 81 -8.95 11.00 4.45
C ALA A 81 -9.96 11.03 5.62
N ASP A 82 -10.50 9.88 6.00
CA ASP A 82 -11.38 9.76 7.18
C ASP A 82 -10.68 10.24 8.46
N GLU A 83 -9.36 10.10 8.52
CA GLU A 83 -8.50 10.54 9.63
C GLU A 83 -8.11 12.03 9.55
N GLY A 84 -8.53 12.72 8.49
CA GLY A 84 -8.26 14.14 8.27
C GLY A 84 -7.23 14.40 7.17
N TRP A 85 -6.51 15.52 7.29
CA TRP A 85 -5.56 15.96 6.28
C TRP A 85 -4.29 15.10 6.30
N ILE A 86 -4.01 14.41 5.19
CA ILE A 86 -2.79 13.62 4.95
C ILE A 86 -1.88 14.38 3.99
N GLU A 87 -0.64 14.58 4.36
CA GLU A 87 0.40 15.24 3.56
C GLU A 87 1.33 14.22 2.89
N SER A 88 2.07 14.67 1.87
CA SER A 88 3.07 13.86 1.20
C SER A 88 4.19 13.45 2.16
N SER A 89 4.43 12.16 2.27
CA SER A 89 5.45 11.57 3.17
C SER A 89 6.75 11.16 2.47
N ALA A 90 6.83 11.18 1.15
CA ALA A 90 7.94 10.61 0.38
C ALA A 90 9.32 11.08 0.85
N ALA A 91 9.48 12.39 1.07
CA ALA A 91 10.77 12.95 1.44
C ALA A 91 11.25 12.51 2.83
N GLU A 92 10.35 12.51 3.83
CA GLU A 92 10.64 12.04 5.19
C GLU A 92 10.91 10.53 5.18
N LEU A 93 10.03 9.77 4.55
CA LEU A 93 10.09 8.32 4.50
C LEU A 93 11.38 7.80 3.89
N LEU A 94 11.80 8.34 2.75
CA LEU A 94 13.02 7.88 2.08
C LEU A 94 14.29 8.25 2.83
N ARG A 95 14.31 9.42 3.50
CA ARG A 95 15.44 9.80 4.36
C ARG A 95 15.53 8.90 5.58
N TYR A 96 14.38 8.60 6.20
CA TYR A 96 14.32 7.67 7.32
C TYR A 96 14.75 6.25 6.89
N ARG A 97 14.22 5.73 5.77
CA ARG A 97 14.61 4.43 5.19
C ARG A 97 16.14 4.33 5.05
N ARG A 98 16.78 5.40 4.53
CA ARG A 98 18.24 5.45 4.39
C ARG A 98 18.95 5.51 5.74
N GLN A 99 18.45 6.33 6.66
CA GLN A 99 19.05 6.54 7.98
C GLN A 99 19.17 5.23 8.79
N ILE A 100 18.11 4.38 8.73
CA ILE A 100 18.09 3.11 9.46
C ILE A 100 18.69 1.93 8.66
N GLY A 101 19.26 2.18 7.48
CA GLY A 101 19.85 1.13 6.64
C GLY A 101 18.82 0.20 5.97
N ALA A 102 17.57 0.62 5.86
CA ALA A 102 16.46 -0.19 5.32
C ALA A 102 16.36 -0.16 3.78
N GLY A 103 17.49 0.04 3.06
CA GLY A 103 17.49 0.17 1.59
C GLY A 103 16.92 -1.02 0.81
N ARG A 104 16.83 -2.19 1.44
CA ARG A 104 16.20 -3.40 0.86
C ARG A 104 14.67 -3.40 0.94
N VAL A 105 14.08 -2.59 1.83
CA VAL A 105 12.63 -2.50 1.98
C VAL A 105 12.07 -1.63 0.86
N GLN A 106 11.25 -2.22 0.00
CA GLN A 106 10.55 -1.48 -1.04
C GLN A 106 9.44 -0.60 -0.45
N VAL A 107 9.10 0.49 -1.12
CA VAL A 107 7.97 1.35 -0.80
C VAL A 107 6.94 1.27 -1.92
N TRP A 108 5.78 0.71 -1.62
CA TRP A 108 4.65 0.59 -2.53
C TRP A 108 3.64 1.68 -2.18
N ALA A 109 3.49 2.67 -3.06
CA ALA A 109 2.74 3.89 -2.78
C ALA A 109 1.32 3.84 -3.35
N ASP A 110 0.32 4.13 -2.52
CA ASP A 110 -1.06 4.28 -2.99
C ASP A 110 -1.21 5.51 -3.90
N VAL A 111 -1.86 5.31 -5.04
CA VAL A 111 -2.23 6.36 -5.99
C VAL A 111 -3.71 6.70 -5.78
N LYS A 112 -3.97 7.92 -5.27
CA LYS A 112 -5.33 8.39 -4.94
C LYS A 112 -6.13 7.34 -4.14
N LYS A 113 -5.64 7.02 -2.93
CA LYS A 113 -6.22 5.99 -2.08
C LYS A 113 -7.74 6.10 -1.88
N LYS A 114 -8.41 4.97 -1.68
CA LYS A 114 -9.82 4.90 -1.26
C LYS A 114 -10.05 5.57 0.11
N HIS A 115 -11.31 5.78 0.50
CA HIS A 115 -11.71 6.44 1.74
C HIS A 115 -11.10 7.83 1.89
N SER A 116 -11.07 8.58 0.79
CA SER A 116 -10.46 9.91 0.74
C SER A 116 -11.15 10.82 -0.26
N SER A 117 -11.11 12.11 0.04
CA SER A 117 -11.44 13.16 -0.92
C SER A 117 -10.16 13.67 -1.56
N HIS A 118 -10.12 13.62 -2.88
CA HIS A 118 -9.03 14.17 -3.68
C HIS A 118 -9.39 15.53 -4.29
N ALA A 119 -10.29 16.28 -3.64
CA ALA A 119 -10.75 17.57 -4.12
C ALA A 119 -9.62 18.60 -4.31
N VAL A 120 -8.60 18.55 -3.45
CA VAL A 120 -7.45 19.46 -3.52
C VAL A 120 -6.47 19.12 -4.65
N THR A 121 -6.65 17.99 -5.30
CA THR A 121 -5.83 17.50 -6.42
C THR A 121 -6.71 17.01 -7.58
N THR A 122 -7.89 17.62 -7.76
CA THR A 122 -8.81 17.26 -8.85
C THR A 122 -8.26 17.57 -10.23
N ASP A 123 -7.32 18.49 -10.31
CA ASP A 123 -6.56 18.88 -11.48
C ASP A 123 -5.36 17.95 -11.79
N ILE A 124 -5.08 16.98 -10.92
CA ILE A 124 -4.02 15.99 -11.10
C ILE A 124 -4.68 14.64 -11.43
N SER A 125 -4.31 14.03 -12.54
CA SER A 125 -4.83 12.72 -12.93
C SER A 125 -4.22 11.55 -12.10
N LEU A 126 -4.74 10.35 -12.28
CA LEU A 126 -4.13 9.13 -11.69
C LEU A 126 -2.74 8.88 -12.28
N GLY A 127 -2.60 9.04 -13.59
CA GLY A 127 -1.33 8.91 -14.29
C GLY A 127 -0.29 9.89 -13.78
N GLU A 128 -0.63 11.17 -13.69
CA GLU A 128 0.28 12.20 -13.14
C GLU A 128 0.65 11.94 -11.68
N THR A 129 -0.27 11.36 -10.90
CA THR A 129 0.06 10.94 -9.53
C THR A 129 1.08 9.79 -9.53
N ALA A 130 0.94 8.83 -10.44
CA ALA A 130 1.89 7.73 -10.59
C ALA A 130 3.28 8.21 -11.07
N GLU A 131 3.33 9.16 -12.02
CA GLU A 131 4.58 9.83 -12.41
C GLU A 131 5.27 10.53 -11.22
N ALA A 132 4.48 11.20 -10.37
CA ALA A 132 5.02 11.84 -9.18
C ALA A 132 5.58 10.81 -8.18
N VAL A 133 4.96 9.64 -8.02
CA VAL A 133 5.50 8.54 -7.21
C VAL A 133 6.83 8.05 -7.78
N GLU A 134 6.92 7.84 -9.10
CA GLU A 134 8.16 7.44 -9.78
C GLU A 134 9.25 8.51 -9.62
N PHE A 135 8.92 9.78 -9.84
CA PHE A 135 9.83 10.90 -9.64
C PHE A 135 10.37 10.97 -8.21
N MET A 136 9.51 10.72 -7.22
CA MET A 136 9.87 10.68 -5.80
C MET A 136 10.48 9.35 -5.36
N ARG A 137 10.88 8.46 -6.30
CA ARG A 137 11.59 7.21 -6.01
C ARG A 137 10.79 6.19 -5.20
N GLY A 138 9.47 6.11 -5.39
CA GLY A 138 8.69 4.94 -5.00
C GLY A 138 9.15 3.70 -5.79
N ASP A 139 8.94 2.52 -5.22
CA ASP A 139 9.37 1.26 -5.86
C ASP A 139 8.21 0.57 -6.60
N ALA A 140 6.96 0.84 -6.20
CA ALA A 140 5.74 0.39 -6.87
C ALA A 140 4.58 1.37 -6.60
N VAL A 141 3.55 1.30 -7.43
CA VAL A 141 2.28 2.01 -7.24
C VAL A 141 1.16 1.04 -6.93
N VAL A 142 0.24 1.44 -6.04
CA VAL A 142 -0.94 0.66 -5.69
C VAL A 142 -2.19 1.43 -6.12
N VAL A 143 -2.93 0.88 -7.08
CA VAL A 143 -4.20 1.44 -7.56
C VAL A 143 -5.33 0.76 -6.80
N THR A 144 -6.23 1.55 -6.24
CA THR A 144 -7.40 1.04 -5.48
C THR A 144 -8.70 1.50 -6.12
N GLY A 145 -9.79 0.79 -5.85
CA GLY A 145 -11.13 1.27 -6.15
C GLY A 145 -11.51 2.44 -5.24
N SER A 146 -12.73 2.98 -5.42
CA SER A 146 -13.24 4.11 -4.64
C SER A 146 -13.52 3.74 -3.17
N VAL A 147 -13.90 2.48 -2.90
CA VAL A 147 -14.19 1.94 -1.56
C VAL A 147 -13.68 0.51 -1.44
N THR A 148 -13.57 0.01 -0.19
CA THR A 148 -13.18 -1.38 0.07
C THR A 148 -14.13 -2.36 -0.64
N GLY A 149 -13.56 -3.39 -1.26
CA GLY A 149 -14.31 -4.44 -1.96
C GLY A 149 -14.78 -4.06 -3.38
N ARG A 150 -14.54 -2.83 -3.85
CA ARG A 150 -14.78 -2.45 -5.25
C ARG A 150 -13.45 -2.38 -6.00
N PRO A 151 -13.37 -3.00 -7.19
CA PRO A 151 -12.18 -2.89 -8.03
C PRO A 151 -12.03 -1.47 -8.59
N PRO A 152 -10.83 -1.05 -8.99
CA PRO A 152 -10.63 0.12 -9.82
C PRO A 152 -11.28 -0.10 -11.20
N ARG A 153 -11.43 0.94 -12.01
CA ARG A 153 -11.79 0.77 -13.41
C ARG A 153 -10.55 0.29 -14.19
N VAL A 154 -10.76 -0.51 -15.21
CA VAL A 154 -9.66 -0.99 -16.06
C VAL A 154 -8.92 0.18 -16.72
N GLU A 155 -9.66 1.22 -17.11
CA GLU A 155 -9.12 2.46 -17.70
C GLU A 155 -8.16 3.19 -16.74
N ASP A 156 -8.49 3.21 -15.43
CA ASP A 156 -7.64 3.82 -14.40
C ASP A 156 -6.30 3.09 -14.28
N VAL A 157 -6.33 1.75 -14.36
CA VAL A 157 -5.11 0.93 -14.31
C VAL A 157 -4.26 1.15 -15.57
N ARG A 158 -4.88 1.20 -16.75
CA ARG A 158 -4.20 1.50 -18.01
C ARG A 158 -3.57 2.88 -18.02
N GLU A 159 -4.28 3.89 -17.50
CA GLU A 159 -3.75 5.24 -17.35
C GLU A 159 -2.48 5.23 -16.50
N VAL A 160 -2.51 4.60 -15.32
CA VAL A 160 -1.33 4.49 -14.45
C VAL A 160 -0.19 3.74 -15.14
N LYS A 161 -0.49 2.60 -15.78
CA LYS A 161 0.53 1.80 -16.50
C LYS A 161 1.20 2.55 -17.65
N ALA A 162 0.44 3.44 -18.31
CA ALA A 162 0.98 4.25 -19.41
C ALA A 162 1.87 5.41 -18.95
N HIS A 163 1.72 5.86 -17.69
CA HIS A 163 2.39 7.06 -17.16
C HIS A 163 3.60 6.75 -16.27
N CYS A 164 3.79 5.52 -15.81
CA CYS A 164 4.97 5.16 -15.01
C CYS A 164 5.54 3.79 -15.40
N ARG A 165 6.82 3.59 -15.08
CA ARG A 165 7.54 2.32 -15.32
C ARG A 165 7.61 1.43 -14.09
N LEU A 166 6.99 1.86 -13.00
CA LEU A 166 6.96 1.11 -11.75
C LEU A 166 6.05 -0.13 -11.86
N THR A 167 6.24 -1.07 -10.97
CA THR A 167 5.29 -2.16 -10.75
C THR A 167 3.92 -1.58 -10.40
N VAL A 168 2.88 -1.99 -11.11
CA VAL A 168 1.49 -1.59 -10.85
C VAL A 168 0.78 -2.71 -10.11
N ALA A 169 0.45 -2.47 -8.85
CA ALA A 169 -0.31 -3.37 -8.01
C ALA A 169 -1.77 -2.90 -7.88
N LEU A 170 -2.72 -3.82 -7.81
CA LEU A 170 -4.12 -3.53 -7.52
C LEU A 170 -4.44 -3.88 -6.06
N GLY A 171 -4.98 -2.93 -5.32
CA GLY A 171 -5.14 -3.03 -3.87
C GLY A 171 -6.57 -3.23 -3.37
N SER A 172 -7.57 -3.48 -4.22
CA SER A 172 -8.96 -3.58 -3.77
C SER A 172 -9.86 -4.30 -4.78
N GLY A 173 -10.82 -5.08 -4.26
CA GLY A 173 -11.95 -5.62 -5.01
C GLY A 173 -11.62 -6.62 -6.10
N ILE A 174 -10.44 -7.22 -6.08
CA ILE A 174 -10.03 -8.25 -7.03
C ILE A 174 -10.42 -9.62 -6.48
N ASP A 175 -11.00 -10.43 -7.35
CA ASP A 175 -11.42 -11.79 -7.10
C ASP A 175 -11.19 -12.70 -8.33
N ALA A 176 -11.61 -13.96 -8.26
CA ALA A 176 -11.43 -14.91 -9.34
C ALA A 176 -12.23 -14.57 -10.61
N ASP A 177 -13.33 -13.82 -10.46
CA ASP A 177 -14.25 -13.54 -11.58
C ASP A 177 -13.75 -12.35 -12.41
N ASN A 178 -13.06 -11.38 -11.77
CA ASN A 178 -12.63 -10.14 -12.43
C ASN A 178 -11.10 -10.03 -12.68
N LEU A 179 -10.29 -10.88 -12.08
CA LEU A 179 -8.82 -10.84 -12.18
C LEU A 179 -8.35 -10.82 -13.65
N ALA A 180 -9.03 -11.59 -14.52
CA ALA A 180 -8.66 -11.70 -15.93
C ALA A 180 -8.74 -10.36 -16.69
N ASP A 181 -9.63 -9.45 -16.27
CA ASP A 181 -9.81 -8.15 -16.91
C ASP A 181 -8.61 -7.22 -16.65
N PHE A 182 -7.91 -7.41 -15.53
CA PHE A 182 -6.78 -6.58 -15.09
C PHE A 182 -5.42 -7.19 -15.39
N TYR A 183 -5.36 -8.50 -15.66
CA TYR A 183 -4.11 -9.22 -15.84
C TYR A 183 -3.18 -8.64 -16.93
N PRO A 184 -3.68 -8.07 -18.04
CA PRO A 184 -2.81 -7.44 -19.04
C PRO A 184 -2.12 -6.15 -18.60
N ASP A 185 -2.70 -5.43 -17.63
CA ASP A 185 -2.35 -4.06 -17.28
C ASP A 185 -1.77 -3.93 -15.86
N ALA A 186 -1.83 -5.00 -15.04
CA ALA A 186 -1.32 -5.01 -13.68
C ALA A 186 -0.27 -6.11 -13.46
N ASP A 187 0.72 -5.82 -12.62
CA ASP A 187 1.84 -6.72 -12.33
C ASP A 187 1.63 -7.49 -11.00
N ALA A 188 0.77 -7.00 -10.10
CA ALA A 188 0.49 -7.62 -8.81
C ALA A 188 -0.94 -7.37 -8.35
N PHE A 189 -1.47 -8.27 -7.51
CA PHE A 189 -2.84 -8.23 -7.01
C PHE A 189 -2.86 -8.47 -5.51
N ILE A 190 -3.44 -7.54 -4.75
CA ILE A 190 -3.67 -7.66 -3.30
C ILE A 190 -5.11 -8.11 -3.10
N ILE A 191 -5.28 -9.39 -2.80
CA ILE A 191 -6.58 -10.03 -2.62
C ILE A 191 -6.81 -10.23 -1.12
N GLY A 192 -7.79 -9.55 -0.55
CA GLY A 192 -8.09 -9.62 0.88
C GLY A 192 -9.50 -10.13 1.15
N SER A 193 -10.52 -9.31 0.89
CA SER A 193 -11.92 -9.60 1.25
C SER A 193 -12.45 -10.91 0.65
N HIS A 194 -12.04 -11.24 -0.57
CA HIS A 194 -12.47 -12.49 -1.23
C HIS A 194 -11.99 -13.78 -0.49
N LEU A 195 -10.86 -13.70 0.20
CA LEU A 195 -10.29 -14.85 0.93
C LEU A 195 -10.75 -14.93 2.39
N LYS A 196 -11.50 -13.94 2.86
CA LYS A 196 -11.96 -13.87 4.24
C LYS A 196 -13.44 -14.26 4.35
N LYS A 197 -13.82 -14.87 5.48
CA LYS A 197 -15.23 -15.16 5.77
C LYS A 197 -15.98 -13.85 5.92
N ASP A 198 -17.07 -13.69 5.15
CA ASP A 198 -17.92 -12.49 5.13
C ASP A 198 -17.14 -11.19 4.79
N GLY A 199 -15.96 -11.30 4.17
CA GLY A 199 -15.11 -10.17 3.80
C GLY A 199 -14.27 -9.57 4.93
N HIS A 200 -14.35 -10.13 6.13
CA HIS A 200 -13.72 -9.63 7.37
C HIS A 200 -12.79 -10.63 8.03
#